data_33ac4130529cfb7cae9ef1c22ca3780c
#
_entry.id   33ac4130529cfb7cae9ef1c22ca3780c
#
_cell.length_a   1.000
_cell.length_b   1.000
_cell.length_c   1.000
_cell.angle_alpha   90.00
_cell.angle_beta   90.00
_cell.angle_gamma   90.00
#
_symmetry.space_group_name_H-M   'P 1'
#
loop_
_entity.id
_entity.type
_entity.pdbx_description
1 polymer ?
#
loop_
_entity_poly.entity_id
_entity_poly.type
_entity_poly.pdbx_seq_one_letter_code
_entity_poly.pdbx_strand_id
1 'polypeptide(L)'
;MSQKAENLLNLALDATEAEREKSLELDVGYNPIDREWDLIIKYSGTLEMVRALAVSVTELANQYAVIKIQESKIDALTRLSEVDFIEKPKRLFFQVMNGKRVSCIDEVQKTPFCIGDEPKSGRARDLGDCLQSRNVPFGTSGDSVWRKIAPSEQAEERGGNSNLYGNGILVGVVDSGIDITLPDFRYPNGTTRIRALWDQSIPGNPPDGYVIGTEYTQEQINAALAVESRREREQMIPSRDISGHGTAVAGIAAGSGEYQGVAPASELIVVKMASPRADGFPRTTELMQGVDYVIKKAVEYQMPIAVNLSFGNTYGSHDGTSLIERFLDDISNYWKNVICVGSGNEGNSAGHTSGSLSELQEEAVQLGVQMNEPALNVQIWKSYVDEVDISIQNPSGVRVGPIREDLGTQRFVMGNTEILLYYGEPSPYSVRQEIFLDFLPRQSYVDAGVWQIILTPRHIVEGGYQMWLPSQGALNVGTAFLFPVSRTTLTIPSTASRVVTVGAYDPRTFTYADFSGRGPAEGQAGAAAFKPDLAAPGVRITAPSVGGGYAEVTGTSFAAPFVTGSAALLMEWGIVRGNDPYLYGEKVKAYLRRGARPLPGKAEYPNDQVGYGYLCLAQSFPKK
;
A
#
# COMPACT_ATOMS: atom_id res chain seq x y z
N MET A 1 -9.56 19.53 22.93
CA MET A 1 -8.83 18.40 22.35
C MET A 1 -9.20 17.14 23.09
N SER A 2 -9.37 16.03 22.39
CA SER A 2 -9.82 14.77 22.99
C SER A 2 -8.72 13.71 22.86
N GLN A 3 -8.48 12.96 23.94
CA GLN A 3 -7.55 11.80 23.91
C GLN A 3 -8.06 10.62 23.07
N LYS A 4 -9.35 10.61 22.73
CA LYS A 4 -9.92 9.64 21.77
C LYS A 4 -9.71 10.02 20.31
N ALA A 5 -9.26 11.25 20.03
CA ALA A 5 -8.96 11.72 18.70
C ALA A 5 -7.46 11.70 18.46
N GLU A 6 -7.07 11.24 17.27
CA GLU A 6 -5.69 11.26 16.81
C GLU A 6 -5.08 12.67 16.91
N ASN A 7 -3.77 12.75 17.15
CA ASN A 7 -3.04 14.02 17.28
C ASN A 7 -3.20 14.91 16.04
N LEU A 8 -3.08 14.36 14.83
CA LEU A 8 -3.29 15.11 13.58
C LEU A 8 -4.74 15.61 13.43
N LEU A 9 -5.74 14.86 13.91
CA LEU A 9 -7.11 15.35 13.91
C LEU A 9 -7.28 16.50 14.92
N ASN A 10 -6.73 16.39 16.13
CA ASN A 10 -6.76 17.46 17.13
C ASN A 10 -6.06 18.73 16.61
N LEU A 11 -4.90 18.59 15.95
CA LEU A 11 -4.20 19.71 15.32
C LEU A 11 -5.04 20.33 14.20
N ALA A 12 -5.63 19.51 13.33
CA ALA A 12 -6.48 19.98 12.22
C ALA A 12 -7.73 20.72 12.70
N LEU A 13 -8.32 20.32 13.83
CA LEU A 13 -9.47 21.00 14.44
C LEU A 13 -9.10 22.34 15.10
N ASP A 14 -7.87 22.46 15.64
CA ASP A 14 -7.36 23.69 16.24
C ASP A 14 -6.80 24.68 15.19
N ALA A 15 -6.38 24.16 14.02
CA ALA A 15 -5.87 24.97 12.94
C ALA A 15 -6.97 25.84 12.29
N THR A 16 -6.61 27.06 11.92
CA THR A 16 -7.48 27.93 11.13
C THR A 16 -7.69 27.35 9.72
N GLU A 17 -8.75 27.78 9.03
CA GLU A 17 -9.01 27.32 7.65
C GLU A 17 -7.83 27.65 6.72
N ALA A 18 -7.23 28.84 6.86
CA ALA A 18 -6.06 29.23 6.07
C ALA A 18 -4.80 28.38 6.38
N GLU A 19 -4.61 27.93 7.63
CA GLU A 19 -3.53 27.01 7.99
C GLU A 19 -3.78 25.61 7.39
N ARG A 20 -5.02 25.12 7.47
CA ARG A 20 -5.41 23.83 6.87
C ARG A 20 -5.20 23.81 5.35
N GLU A 21 -5.63 24.86 4.63
CA GLU A 21 -5.47 24.96 3.17
C GLU A 21 -4.01 24.97 2.71
N LYS A 22 -3.10 25.50 3.54
CA LYS A 22 -1.66 25.56 3.23
C LYS A 22 -0.92 24.29 3.61
N SER A 23 -1.47 23.51 4.54
CA SER A 23 -0.85 22.26 5.01
C SER A 23 -0.98 21.15 3.98
N LEU A 24 0.05 20.31 3.86
CA LEU A 24 -0.01 19.11 3.02
C LEU A 24 -1.00 18.06 3.54
N GLU A 25 -1.33 18.07 4.83
CA GLU A 25 -2.06 16.97 5.44
C GLU A 25 -3.28 17.39 6.27
N LEU A 26 -3.32 18.60 6.85
CA LEU A 26 -4.37 18.99 7.80
C LEU A 26 -5.77 19.11 7.16
N ASP A 27 -5.86 19.38 5.86
CA ASP A 27 -7.14 19.46 5.13
C ASP A 27 -7.66 18.10 4.63
N VAL A 28 -6.86 17.04 4.74
CA VAL A 28 -7.24 15.72 4.22
C VAL A 28 -8.43 15.15 4.99
N GLY A 29 -9.51 14.88 4.28
CA GLY A 29 -10.79 14.43 4.83
C GLY A 29 -11.77 15.57 5.15
N TYR A 30 -11.37 16.82 5.03
CA TYR A 30 -12.23 17.97 5.28
C TYR A 30 -12.90 18.52 4.02
N ASN A 31 -14.19 18.73 4.10
CA ASN A 31 -14.97 19.47 3.09
C ASN A 31 -15.29 20.87 3.64
N PRO A 32 -14.67 21.95 3.11
CA PRO A 32 -14.88 23.29 3.62
C PRO A 32 -16.28 23.87 3.29
N ILE A 33 -16.96 23.40 2.23
CA ILE A 33 -18.28 23.89 1.84
C ILE A 33 -19.32 23.48 2.86
N ASP A 34 -19.37 22.19 3.21
CA ASP A 34 -20.33 21.63 4.14
C ASP A 34 -19.83 21.61 5.58
N ARG A 35 -18.54 21.94 5.79
CA ARG A 35 -17.81 21.83 7.06
C ARG A 35 -17.90 20.42 7.67
N GLU A 36 -17.67 19.44 6.82
CA GLU A 36 -17.75 18.01 7.15
C GLU A 36 -16.38 17.35 7.09
N TRP A 37 -16.20 16.36 7.94
CA TRP A 37 -15.04 15.50 7.95
C TRP A 37 -15.40 14.07 7.57
N ASP A 38 -14.58 13.44 6.74
CA ASP A 38 -14.51 11.99 6.62
C ASP A 38 -13.52 11.49 7.69
N LEU A 39 -13.96 10.59 8.55
CA LEU A 39 -13.16 10.06 9.67
C LEU A 39 -13.22 8.55 9.71
N ILE A 40 -12.17 7.93 10.23
CA ILE A 40 -12.11 6.52 10.58
C ILE A 40 -12.35 6.38 12.07
N ILE A 41 -13.26 5.49 12.49
CA ILE A 41 -13.47 5.18 13.88
C ILE A 41 -13.23 3.70 14.17
N LYS A 42 -12.62 3.42 15.31
CA LYS A 42 -12.69 2.13 16.00
C LYS A 42 -13.75 2.25 17.07
N TYR A 43 -14.65 1.26 17.16
CA TYR A 43 -15.77 1.30 18.12
C TYR A 43 -15.98 -0.05 18.80
N SER A 44 -16.78 -0.04 19.87
CA SER A 44 -17.25 -1.21 20.58
C SER A 44 -18.77 -1.09 20.82
N GLY A 45 -19.51 -2.22 20.70
CA GLY A 45 -20.96 -2.19 20.85
C GLY A 45 -21.72 -1.81 19.58
N THR A 46 -22.65 -0.86 19.65
CA THR A 46 -23.53 -0.46 18.54
C THR A 46 -23.20 0.94 18.01
N LEU A 47 -23.54 1.22 16.75
CA LEU A 47 -23.34 2.52 16.11
C LEU A 47 -24.58 3.43 16.15
N GLU A 48 -25.61 3.12 16.92
CA GLU A 48 -26.86 3.89 16.93
C GLU A 48 -26.64 5.36 17.26
N MET A 49 -25.87 5.64 18.31
CA MET A 49 -25.56 7.02 18.70
C MET A 49 -24.62 7.72 17.70
N VAL A 50 -23.71 6.98 17.10
CA VAL A 50 -22.85 7.51 16.01
C VAL A 50 -23.71 7.88 14.80
N ARG A 51 -24.65 7.03 14.38
CA ARG A 51 -25.59 7.29 13.28
C ARG A 51 -26.48 8.52 13.53
N ALA A 52 -26.80 8.80 14.79
CA ALA A 52 -27.57 9.98 15.16
C ALA A 52 -26.76 11.30 15.03
N LEU A 53 -25.43 11.23 15.10
CA LEU A 53 -24.54 12.39 14.98
C LEU A 53 -23.98 12.57 13.55
N ALA A 54 -23.69 11.47 12.87
CA ALA A 54 -23.03 11.46 11.58
C ALA A 54 -24.01 11.76 10.43
N VAL A 55 -23.49 12.29 9.32
CA VAL A 55 -24.20 12.45 8.05
C VAL A 55 -24.32 11.10 7.34
N SER A 56 -23.26 10.31 7.37
CA SER A 56 -23.29 8.95 6.87
C SER A 56 -22.32 8.05 7.66
N VAL A 57 -22.59 6.74 7.68
CA VAL A 57 -21.79 5.73 8.35
C VAL A 57 -21.68 4.52 7.45
N THR A 58 -20.46 4.14 7.11
CA THR A 58 -20.12 2.89 6.42
C THR A 58 -19.46 1.95 7.42
N GLU A 59 -20.15 0.87 7.78
CA GLU A 59 -19.60 -0.14 8.68
C GLU A 59 -18.64 -1.06 7.95
N LEU A 60 -17.45 -1.23 8.51
CA LEU A 60 -16.44 -2.16 8.05
C LEU A 60 -16.33 -3.36 9.00
N ALA A 61 -15.65 -4.41 8.56
CA ALA A 61 -15.39 -5.59 9.40
C ALA A 61 -14.66 -5.21 10.70
N ASN A 62 -14.79 -6.08 11.72
CA ASN A 62 -14.04 -5.98 12.99
C ASN A 62 -14.25 -4.67 13.77
N GLN A 63 -15.46 -4.09 13.74
CA GLN A 63 -15.79 -2.88 14.50
C GLN A 63 -14.97 -1.64 14.10
N TYR A 64 -14.73 -1.48 12.80
CA TYR A 64 -14.30 -0.22 12.22
C TYR A 64 -15.45 0.41 11.44
N ALA A 65 -15.44 1.71 11.31
CA ALA A 65 -16.36 2.40 10.41
C ALA A 65 -15.70 3.65 9.80
N VAL A 66 -16.11 3.97 8.58
CA VAL A 66 -15.85 5.28 7.96
C VAL A 66 -17.11 6.11 8.12
N ILE A 67 -16.95 7.29 8.71
CA ILE A 67 -18.06 8.20 8.96
C ILE A 67 -17.83 9.54 8.29
N LYS A 68 -18.93 10.19 7.86
CA LYS A 68 -18.95 11.60 7.49
C LYS A 68 -19.70 12.35 8.59
N ILE A 69 -19.08 13.39 9.15
CA ILE A 69 -19.63 14.12 10.29
C ILE A 69 -19.34 15.62 10.19
N GLN A 70 -20.28 16.45 10.60
CA GLN A 70 -20.05 17.89 10.73
C GLN A 70 -19.00 18.20 11.81
N GLU A 71 -18.09 19.13 11.53
CA GLU A 71 -17.02 19.55 12.44
C GLU A 71 -17.55 19.88 13.84
N SER A 72 -18.68 20.60 13.93
CA SER A 72 -19.32 20.99 15.19
C SER A 72 -19.78 19.81 16.07
N LYS A 73 -19.89 18.60 15.51
CA LYS A 73 -20.35 17.40 16.23
C LYS A 73 -19.23 16.45 16.65
N ILE A 74 -17.98 16.73 16.26
CA ILE A 74 -16.85 15.86 16.58
C ILE A 74 -16.62 15.78 18.08
N ASP A 75 -16.76 16.90 18.83
CA ASP A 75 -16.65 16.89 20.29
C ASP A 75 -17.72 16.00 20.96
N ALA A 76 -18.94 15.98 20.43
CA ALA A 76 -19.98 15.06 20.90
C ALA A 76 -19.64 13.60 20.57
N LEU A 77 -19.08 13.33 19.40
CA LEU A 77 -18.63 12.00 18.98
C LEU A 77 -17.55 11.47 19.94
N THR A 78 -16.57 12.29 20.34
CA THR A 78 -15.50 11.86 21.27
C THR A 78 -16.01 11.48 22.65
N ARG A 79 -17.20 11.96 23.06
CA ARG A 79 -17.80 11.66 24.36
C ARG A 79 -18.60 10.36 24.37
N LEU A 80 -18.87 9.77 23.21
CA LEU A 80 -19.60 8.49 23.15
C LEU A 80 -18.74 7.36 23.73
N SER A 81 -19.33 6.54 24.61
CA SER A 81 -18.65 5.38 25.21
C SER A 81 -18.29 4.32 24.17
N GLU A 82 -19.11 4.21 23.13
CA GLU A 82 -18.98 3.23 22.05
C GLU A 82 -17.82 3.56 21.09
N VAL A 83 -17.34 4.78 21.05
CA VAL A 83 -16.20 5.18 20.23
C VAL A 83 -14.92 4.98 21.02
N ASP A 84 -14.06 4.10 20.55
CA ASP A 84 -12.77 3.79 21.19
C ASP A 84 -11.68 4.77 20.73
N PHE A 85 -11.59 5.02 19.40
CA PHE A 85 -10.60 5.92 18.83
C PHE A 85 -11.07 6.49 17.49
N ILE A 86 -10.59 7.70 17.14
CA ILE A 86 -10.96 8.45 15.94
C ILE A 86 -9.67 8.88 15.23
N GLU A 87 -9.55 8.57 13.94
CA GLU A 87 -8.42 8.94 13.10
C GLU A 87 -8.91 9.69 11.85
N LYS A 88 -8.20 10.76 11.45
CA LYS A 88 -8.45 11.41 10.16
C LYS A 88 -7.81 10.60 9.03
N PRO A 89 -8.35 10.64 7.79
CA PRO A 89 -7.73 9.99 6.65
C PRO A 89 -6.39 10.63 6.30
N LYS A 90 -5.51 9.84 5.67
CA LYS A 90 -4.20 10.25 5.16
C LYS A 90 -4.12 9.99 3.67
N ARG A 91 -3.35 10.79 2.96
CA ARG A 91 -3.10 10.63 1.51
C ARG A 91 -2.28 9.38 1.26
N LEU A 92 -2.49 8.75 0.10
CA LEU A 92 -1.79 7.55 -0.35
C LEU A 92 -1.09 7.81 -1.68
N PHE A 93 0.10 7.25 -1.88
CA PHE A 93 0.96 7.44 -3.04
C PHE A 93 1.28 6.12 -3.75
N PHE A 94 1.53 6.18 -5.08
CA PHE A 94 1.81 5.03 -5.95
C PHE A 94 3.28 4.69 -6.11
N GLN A 95 3.57 3.45 -6.62
CA GLN A 95 4.95 2.98 -6.86
C GLN A 95 5.06 1.77 -7.83
N VAL A 96 5.97 1.72 -8.83
CA VAL A 96 5.88 0.87 -10.07
C VAL A 96 7.12 0.07 -10.57
N MET A 97 7.15 -1.24 -11.22
CA MET A 97 7.84 -1.99 -12.34
C MET A 97 8.42 -3.47 -12.22
N ASN A 98 8.96 -4.53 -13.00
CA ASN A 98 9.02 -5.83 -13.81
C ASN A 98 9.70 -7.16 -13.25
N GLY A 99 9.19 -8.50 -13.44
CA GLY A 99 9.92 -9.75 -13.44
C GLY A 99 9.46 -11.13 -12.97
N LYS A 100 8.78 -11.91 -13.80
CA LYS A 100 8.15 -13.22 -13.50
C LYS A 100 9.12 -14.42 -13.41
N ARG A 101 10.04 -14.57 -14.37
CA ARG A 101 10.92 -15.74 -14.55
C ARG A 101 11.86 -15.99 -13.39
N VAL A 102 12.43 -14.96 -12.82
CA VAL A 102 13.40 -15.04 -11.73
C VAL A 102 12.78 -15.39 -10.37
N SER A 103 11.45 -15.37 -10.27
CA SER A 103 10.69 -15.74 -9.07
C SER A 103 10.30 -17.21 -9.01
N CYS A 104 10.86 -18.06 -9.88
CA CYS A 104 10.60 -19.50 -9.97
C CYS A 104 9.11 -19.85 -10.20
N ILE A 105 8.36 -18.97 -10.82
CA ILE A 105 6.93 -19.17 -11.12
C ILE A 105 6.79 -20.13 -12.29
N ASP A 106 7.68 -20.05 -13.28
CA ASP A 106 7.66 -20.93 -14.46
C ASP A 106 7.87 -22.41 -14.07
N GLU A 107 8.52 -22.70 -12.93
CA GLU A 107 8.71 -24.08 -12.44
C GLU A 107 7.38 -24.73 -12.00
N VAL A 108 6.38 -23.94 -11.62
CA VAL A 108 5.02 -24.41 -11.23
C VAL A 108 4.00 -24.29 -12.36
N GLN A 109 4.37 -23.67 -13.48
CA GLN A 109 3.57 -23.47 -14.69
C GLN A 109 4.27 -24.15 -15.89
N LYS A 110 4.44 -25.49 -15.83
CA LYS A 110 5.21 -26.25 -16.83
C LYS A 110 4.57 -26.31 -18.21
N THR A 111 3.25 -26.13 -18.29
CA THR A 111 2.50 -26.15 -19.56
C THR A 111 2.00 -24.74 -19.88
N PRO A 112 2.02 -24.27 -21.13
CA PRO A 112 1.40 -23.00 -21.49
C PRO A 112 -0.07 -22.99 -21.08
N PHE A 113 -0.50 -21.92 -20.43
CA PHE A 113 -1.89 -21.75 -20.01
C PHE A 113 -2.74 -21.34 -21.22
N CYS A 114 -3.78 -22.12 -21.48
CA CYS A 114 -4.81 -21.81 -22.47
C CYS A 114 -6.14 -21.65 -21.75
N ILE A 115 -6.71 -20.44 -21.75
CA ILE A 115 -8.02 -20.17 -21.13
C ILE A 115 -9.10 -20.94 -21.93
N GLY A 116 -9.93 -21.71 -21.23
CA GLY A 116 -11.02 -22.48 -21.83
C GLY A 116 -10.90 -24.00 -21.68
N ASP A 117 -9.79 -24.49 -21.13
CA ASP A 117 -9.66 -25.89 -20.78
C ASP A 117 -10.29 -26.15 -19.40
N GLU A 118 -11.61 -26.45 -19.38
CA GLU A 118 -12.17 -27.18 -18.24
C GLU A 118 -11.46 -28.54 -18.15
N PRO A 119 -11.12 -29.02 -16.95
CA PRO A 119 -10.52 -30.34 -16.78
C PRO A 119 -11.56 -31.43 -17.11
N LYS A 120 -11.75 -31.71 -18.39
CA LYS A 120 -12.43 -32.94 -18.81
C LYS A 120 -11.44 -34.07 -18.62
N SER A 121 -11.87 -35.02 -17.79
CA SER A 121 -11.19 -36.26 -17.45
C SER A 121 -10.20 -36.78 -18.52
N GLY A 122 -8.92 -36.78 -18.20
CA GLY A 122 -8.04 -37.88 -18.52
C GLY A 122 -7.36 -37.90 -19.87
N ARG A 123 -7.12 -36.79 -20.61
CA ARG A 123 -6.14 -36.75 -21.73
C ARG A 123 -5.48 -35.37 -21.82
N ALA A 124 -4.14 -35.36 -21.66
CA ALA A 124 -3.33 -34.21 -22.05
C ALA A 124 -3.52 -33.91 -23.51
N ARG A 125 -3.91 -32.67 -23.86
CA ARG A 125 -3.92 -32.21 -25.27
C ARG A 125 -2.50 -31.83 -25.66
N ASP A 126 -2.21 -32.12 -26.96
CA ASP A 126 -0.88 -31.91 -27.51
C ASP A 126 -0.57 -30.40 -27.64
N LEU A 127 0.68 -30.02 -27.43
CA LEU A 127 1.20 -28.65 -27.54
C LEU A 127 0.86 -27.97 -28.89
N GLY A 128 0.60 -28.78 -29.92
CA GLY A 128 0.25 -28.34 -31.26
C GLY A 128 -1.07 -27.59 -31.37
N ASP A 129 -2.08 -27.92 -30.53
CA ASP A 129 -3.41 -27.32 -30.64
C ASP A 129 -3.46 -25.89 -30.04
N CYS A 130 -2.59 -25.61 -29.09
CA CYS A 130 -2.49 -24.27 -28.45
C CYS A 130 -1.75 -23.26 -29.35
N LEU A 131 -0.83 -23.74 -30.18
CA LEU A 131 -0.03 -22.90 -31.07
C LEU A 131 -0.76 -22.57 -32.39
N GLN A 132 -1.73 -23.37 -32.82
CA GLN A 132 -2.49 -23.13 -34.05
C GLN A 132 -3.55 -22.03 -33.94
N SER A 133 -3.93 -21.63 -32.73
CA SER A 133 -4.88 -20.52 -32.49
C SER A 133 -4.25 -19.12 -32.49
N ARG A 134 -2.92 -19.03 -32.64
CA ARG A 134 -2.19 -17.76 -32.69
C ARG A 134 -1.46 -17.61 -34.01
N ASN A 135 -2.07 -16.89 -34.94
CA ASN A 135 -1.38 -16.37 -36.14
C ASN A 135 -0.43 -15.24 -35.71
N VAL A 136 0.78 -15.59 -35.27
CA VAL A 136 1.86 -14.61 -35.04
C VAL A 136 3.03 -15.02 -35.92
N PRO A 137 3.52 -14.16 -36.84
CA PRO A 137 4.71 -14.46 -37.63
C PRO A 137 5.95 -14.48 -36.71
N PHE A 138 6.70 -15.57 -36.75
CA PHE A 138 8.03 -15.64 -36.14
C PHE A 138 8.96 -14.65 -36.84
N GLY A 139 9.21 -13.49 -36.18
CA GLY A 139 10.27 -12.57 -36.55
C GLY A 139 11.62 -13.11 -36.07
N THR A 140 12.45 -13.53 -36.99
CA THR A 140 13.85 -13.88 -36.75
C THR A 140 14.68 -12.63 -36.56
N SER A 141 15.32 -12.48 -35.42
CA SER A 141 16.70 -12.00 -35.18
C SER A 141 16.87 -11.24 -33.88
N GLY A 142 17.83 -11.70 -33.06
CA GLY A 142 18.31 -10.99 -31.82
C GLY A 142 18.94 -11.97 -30.85
N ASP A 143 20.19 -12.31 -31.05
CA ASP A 143 21.04 -13.23 -30.28
C ASP A 143 20.94 -13.10 -28.76
N SER A 144 20.45 -14.12 -28.01
CA SER A 144 21.25 -15.26 -27.49
C SER A 144 22.36 -14.96 -26.47
N VAL A 145 22.08 -14.09 -25.46
CA VAL A 145 22.90 -14.09 -24.22
C VAL A 145 22.29 -15.01 -23.13
N TRP A 146 21.05 -15.42 -23.30
CA TRP A 146 20.25 -16.11 -22.26
C TRP A 146 20.27 -17.65 -22.32
N ARG A 147 21.04 -18.25 -23.23
CA ARG A 147 21.08 -19.73 -23.44
C ARG A 147 22.07 -20.50 -22.55
N LYS A 148 22.70 -19.90 -21.56
CA LYS A 148 23.77 -20.57 -20.79
C LYS A 148 23.49 -20.77 -19.29
N ILE A 149 22.24 -20.76 -18.84
CA ILE A 149 21.91 -21.30 -17.53
C ILE A 149 20.97 -22.48 -17.77
N ALA A 150 21.57 -23.65 -18.02
CA ALA A 150 20.83 -24.90 -18.12
C ALA A 150 20.14 -25.21 -16.78
N PRO A 151 18.88 -25.71 -16.79
CA PRO A 151 18.26 -26.23 -15.58
C PRO A 151 19.12 -27.41 -15.08
N SER A 152 19.45 -27.43 -13.80
CA SER A 152 20.09 -28.60 -13.21
C SER A 152 19.14 -29.80 -13.32
N GLU A 153 19.63 -30.95 -13.76
CA GLU A 153 18.90 -32.22 -13.94
C GLU A 153 18.26 -32.78 -12.63
N GLN A 154 18.26 -32.04 -11.54
CA GLN A 154 17.67 -32.44 -10.26
C GLN A 154 16.20 -32.00 -10.06
N ALA A 155 15.53 -31.43 -11.07
CA ALA A 155 14.12 -30.98 -10.97
C ALA A 155 13.09 -32.09 -11.24
N GLU A 156 13.48 -33.29 -11.66
CA GLU A 156 12.54 -34.30 -12.17
C GLU A 156 11.77 -35.12 -11.13
N GLU A 157 12.08 -35.04 -9.83
CA GLU A 157 11.43 -35.89 -8.82
C GLU A 157 10.42 -35.20 -7.89
N ARG A 158 10.05 -33.93 -8.13
CA ARG A 158 9.06 -33.24 -7.29
C ARG A 158 7.66 -33.29 -7.90
N GLY A 159 7.06 -34.48 -7.87
CA GLY A 159 5.70 -34.70 -8.37
C GLY A 159 4.63 -33.94 -7.58
N GLY A 160 3.68 -33.31 -8.29
CA GLY A 160 2.39 -32.86 -7.74
C GLY A 160 2.11 -31.35 -7.74
N ASN A 161 3.09 -30.48 -8.02
CA ASN A 161 2.91 -29.02 -7.96
C ASN A 161 2.91 -28.34 -9.34
N SER A 162 2.62 -29.08 -10.41
CA SER A 162 2.59 -28.58 -11.78
C SER A 162 1.19 -28.14 -12.20
N ASN A 163 1.11 -27.20 -13.15
CA ASN A 163 -0.13 -26.69 -13.76
C ASN A 163 -1.01 -25.90 -12.78
N LEU A 164 -0.39 -24.97 -12.04
CA LEU A 164 -1.06 -24.00 -11.18
C LEU A 164 -1.17 -22.66 -11.93
N TYR A 165 -2.38 -22.14 -12.04
CA TYR A 165 -2.68 -20.90 -12.78
C TYR A 165 -3.59 -19.95 -12.03
N GLY A 166 -3.97 -20.25 -10.78
CA GLY A 166 -4.88 -19.48 -9.95
C GLY A 166 -6.36 -19.85 -10.12
N ASN A 167 -6.66 -21.06 -10.65
CA ASN A 167 -8.03 -21.52 -10.79
C ASN A 167 -8.76 -21.57 -9.45
N GLY A 168 -9.99 -21.05 -9.41
CA GLY A 168 -10.83 -21.04 -8.21
C GLY A 168 -10.36 -20.08 -7.12
N ILE A 169 -9.42 -19.19 -7.45
CA ILE A 169 -8.93 -18.14 -6.55
C ILE A 169 -9.24 -16.76 -7.15
N LEU A 170 -9.73 -15.85 -6.32
CA LEU A 170 -9.89 -14.45 -6.67
C LEU A 170 -8.59 -13.67 -6.46
N VAL A 171 -8.33 -12.72 -7.34
CA VAL A 171 -7.32 -11.67 -7.13
C VAL A 171 -8.05 -10.36 -6.93
N GLY A 172 -7.92 -9.81 -5.72
CA GLY A 172 -8.44 -8.48 -5.36
C GLY A 172 -7.41 -7.40 -5.66
N VAL A 173 -7.79 -6.39 -6.43
CA VAL A 173 -6.93 -5.23 -6.74
C VAL A 173 -7.61 -3.97 -6.25
N VAL A 174 -7.05 -3.33 -5.23
CA VAL A 174 -7.54 -2.05 -4.71
C VAL A 174 -6.54 -0.99 -5.14
N ASP A 175 -6.87 -0.26 -6.23
CA ASP A 175 -5.89 0.55 -6.95
C ASP A 175 -6.55 1.72 -7.72
N SER A 176 -5.92 2.24 -8.78
CA SER A 176 -6.42 3.35 -9.61
C SER A 176 -7.51 2.95 -10.61
N GLY A 177 -7.86 1.66 -10.67
CA GLY A 177 -8.84 1.11 -11.61
C GLY A 177 -8.26 0.03 -12.52
N ILE A 178 -8.96 -0.24 -13.62
CA ILE A 178 -8.55 -1.23 -14.61
C ILE A 178 -9.11 -0.85 -15.99
N ASP A 179 -8.36 -1.11 -17.06
CA ASP A 179 -8.90 -1.06 -18.41
C ASP A 179 -9.63 -2.38 -18.73
N ILE A 180 -10.94 -2.38 -18.59
CA ILE A 180 -11.79 -3.55 -18.85
C ILE A 180 -11.73 -4.04 -20.31
N THR A 181 -11.23 -3.21 -21.22
CA THR A 181 -11.22 -3.52 -22.66
C THR A 181 -10.04 -4.39 -23.08
N LEU A 182 -9.04 -4.57 -22.22
CA LEU A 182 -7.85 -5.34 -22.55
C LEU A 182 -8.14 -6.85 -22.64
N PRO A 183 -7.56 -7.56 -23.61
CA PRO A 183 -7.68 -9.02 -23.72
C PRO A 183 -7.05 -9.73 -22.51
N ASP A 184 -6.11 -9.09 -21.81
CA ASP A 184 -5.45 -9.61 -20.63
C ASP A 184 -6.41 -9.96 -19.48
N PHE A 185 -7.61 -9.39 -19.48
CA PHE A 185 -8.62 -9.60 -18.44
C PHE A 185 -9.87 -10.32 -18.94
N ARG A 186 -9.76 -11.01 -20.09
CA ARG A 186 -10.89 -11.72 -20.71
C ARG A 186 -10.63 -13.21 -20.86
N TYR A 187 -11.71 -13.96 -20.94
CA TYR A 187 -11.70 -15.33 -21.41
C TYR A 187 -11.55 -15.36 -22.96
N PRO A 188 -11.16 -16.52 -23.56
CA PRO A 188 -11.03 -16.64 -25.02
C PRO A 188 -12.33 -16.37 -25.78
N ASN A 189 -13.48 -16.57 -25.16
CA ASN A 189 -14.79 -16.26 -25.72
C ASN A 189 -15.11 -14.75 -25.72
N GLY A 190 -14.18 -13.90 -25.25
CA GLY A 190 -14.30 -12.44 -25.18
C GLY A 190 -15.01 -11.91 -23.94
N THR A 191 -15.57 -12.77 -23.07
CA THR A 191 -16.19 -12.33 -21.81
C THR A 191 -15.14 -11.96 -20.76
N THR A 192 -15.51 -11.09 -19.82
CA THR A 192 -14.57 -10.63 -18.79
C THR A 192 -14.33 -11.66 -17.69
N ARG A 193 -13.10 -11.67 -17.12
CA ARG A 193 -12.74 -12.35 -15.87
C ARG A 193 -12.95 -11.48 -14.62
N ILE A 194 -13.36 -10.22 -14.81
CA ILE A 194 -13.67 -9.31 -13.72
C ILE A 194 -15.07 -9.62 -13.21
N ARG A 195 -15.17 -10.13 -11.98
CA ARG A 195 -16.43 -10.50 -11.31
C ARG A 195 -17.20 -9.29 -10.84
N ALA A 196 -16.47 -8.30 -10.33
CA ALA A 196 -17.02 -7.05 -9.86
C ALA A 196 -15.97 -5.92 -9.99
N LEU A 197 -16.43 -4.74 -10.35
CA LEU A 197 -15.65 -3.50 -10.40
C LEU A 197 -16.38 -2.43 -9.60
N TRP A 198 -15.78 -1.96 -8.53
CA TRP A 198 -16.30 -0.82 -7.77
C TRP A 198 -15.47 0.43 -8.05
N ASP A 199 -16.05 1.41 -8.71
CA ASP A 199 -15.45 2.74 -8.88
C ASP A 199 -15.97 3.68 -7.80
N GLN A 200 -15.14 3.98 -6.81
CA GLN A 200 -15.49 4.87 -5.70
C GLN A 200 -15.59 6.35 -6.12
N SER A 201 -15.09 6.70 -7.31
CA SER A 201 -15.07 8.08 -7.80
C SER A 201 -16.33 8.51 -8.56
N ILE A 202 -17.16 7.56 -9.00
CA ILE A 202 -18.36 7.83 -9.81
C ILE A 202 -19.61 7.72 -8.94
N PRO A 203 -20.30 8.82 -8.63
CA PRO A 203 -21.58 8.77 -7.92
C PRO A 203 -22.62 7.93 -8.67
N GLY A 204 -23.38 7.10 -7.98
CA GLY A 204 -24.42 6.28 -8.60
C GLY A 204 -24.93 5.18 -7.67
N ASN A 205 -24.73 3.92 -8.06
CA ASN A 205 -25.21 2.75 -7.33
C ASN A 205 -24.06 2.11 -6.55
N PRO A 206 -23.78 2.51 -5.30
CA PRO A 206 -22.75 1.90 -4.48
C PRO A 206 -23.09 0.43 -4.15
N PRO A 207 -22.10 -0.40 -3.81
CA PRO A 207 -22.36 -1.74 -3.30
C PRO A 207 -23.16 -1.68 -1.99
N ASP A 208 -23.85 -2.77 -1.67
CA ASP A 208 -24.62 -2.88 -0.42
C ASP A 208 -23.73 -2.63 0.81
N GLY A 209 -24.19 -1.72 1.68
CA GLY A 209 -23.50 -1.32 2.91
C GLY A 209 -22.48 -0.19 2.73
N TYR A 210 -22.26 0.31 1.52
CA TYR A 210 -21.42 1.47 1.23
C TYR A 210 -22.23 2.65 0.73
N VAL A 211 -21.66 3.85 0.83
CA VAL A 211 -22.38 5.12 0.49
C VAL A 211 -21.72 5.90 -0.64
N ILE A 212 -20.60 5.40 -1.19
CA ILE A 212 -19.86 6.07 -2.26
C ILE A 212 -19.71 5.17 -3.48
N GLY A 213 -19.53 5.79 -4.63
CA GLY A 213 -19.14 5.11 -5.85
C GLY A 213 -20.29 4.42 -6.60
N THR A 214 -19.90 3.60 -7.56
CA THR A 214 -20.77 2.75 -8.38
C THR A 214 -20.14 1.39 -8.56
N GLU A 215 -20.89 0.33 -8.29
CA GLU A 215 -20.51 -1.06 -8.58
C GLU A 215 -20.98 -1.48 -9.96
N TYR A 216 -20.12 -2.17 -10.70
CA TYR A 216 -20.42 -2.82 -11.97
C TYR A 216 -20.22 -4.32 -11.86
N THR A 217 -21.27 -5.08 -12.18
CA THR A 217 -21.23 -6.55 -12.17
C THR A 217 -20.56 -7.13 -13.41
N GLN A 218 -20.21 -8.40 -13.37
CA GLN A 218 -19.64 -9.12 -14.52
C GLN A 218 -20.58 -9.05 -15.73
N GLU A 219 -21.89 -9.15 -15.55
CA GLU A 219 -22.90 -9.09 -16.60
C GLU A 219 -22.92 -7.70 -17.26
N GLN A 220 -22.85 -6.63 -16.47
CA GLN A 220 -22.79 -5.25 -16.98
C GLN A 220 -21.51 -4.99 -17.76
N ILE A 221 -20.37 -5.51 -17.28
CA ILE A 221 -19.09 -5.41 -17.99
C ILE A 221 -19.16 -6.18 -19.31
N ASN A 222 -19.71 -7.41 -19.32
CA ASN A 222 -19.89 -8.19 -20.54
C ASN A 222 -20.81 -7.50 -21.55
N ALA A 223 -21.92 -6.91 -21.09
CA ALA A 223 -22.83 -6.13 -21.93
C ALA A 223 -22.11 -4.93 -22.59
N ALA A 224 -21.30 -4.20 -21.82
CA ALA A 224 -20.50 -3.10 -22.35
C ALA A 224 -19.44 -3.59 -23.36
N LEU A 225 -18.78 -4.73 -23.10
CA LEU A 225 -17.79 -5.30 -24.00
C LEU A 225 -18.38 -5.84 -25.33
N ALA A 226 -19.65 -6.19 -25.34
CA ALA A 226 -20.36 -6.61 -26.55
C ALA A 226 -20.69 -5.46 -27.52
N VAL A 227 -20.61 -4.21 -27.05
CA VAL A 227 -20.88 -3.01 -27.85
C VAL A 227 -19.60 -2.60 -28.61
N GLU A 228 -19.70 -2.46 -29.92
CA GLU A 228 -18.57 -2.04 -30.79
C GLU A 228 -18.18 -0.57 -30.56
N SER A 229 -19.17 0.30 -30.36
CA SER A 229 -18.96 1.74 -30.18
C SER A 229 -18.25 2.02 -28.85
N ARG A 230 -17.04 2.56 -28.93
CA ARG A 230 -16.29 3.02 -27.74
C ARG A 230 -17.10 4.02 -26.91
N ARG A 231 -17.79 4.96 -27.55
CA ARG A 231 -18.59 5.97 -26.87
C ARG A 231 -19.76 5.35 -26.08
N GLU A 232 -20.47 4.40 -26.67
CA GLU A 232 -21.57 3.70 -26.00
C GLU A 232 -21.07 2.86 -24.84
N ARG A 233 -19.95 2.13 -25.03
CA ARG A 233 -19.29 1.38 -23.96
C ARG A 233 -18.93 2.26 -22.77
N GLU A 234 -18.34 3.44 -23.05
CA GLU A 234 -17.96 4.41 -22.01
C GLU A 234 -19.17 5.09 -21.35
N GLN A 235 -20.33 5.11 -22.00
CA GLN A 235 -21.57 5.53 -21.36
C GLN A 235 -22.15 4.44 -20.43
N MET A 236 -21.98 3.17 -20.77
CA MET A 236 -22.42 2.05 -19.94
C MET A 236 -21.49 1.85 -18.72
N ILE A 237 -20.19 1.92 -18.93
CA ILE A 237 -19.16 1.82 -17.87
C ILE A 237 -18.17 2.97 -18.04
N PRO A 238 -18.41 4.12 -17.38
CA PRO A 238 -17.52 5.28 -17.47
C PRO A 238 -16.24 5.15 -16.62
N SER A 239 -16.12 4.08 -15.83
CA SER A 239 -14.92 3.80 -15.04
C SER A 239 -13.70 3.61 -15.93
N ARG A 240 -12.62 4.35 -15.63
CA ARG A 240 -11.36 4.31 -16.37
C ARG A 240 -10.18 4.34 -15.42
N ASP A 241 -9.16 3.58 -15.73
CA ASP A 241 -7.85 3.75 -15.11
C ASP A 241 -7.08 4.86 -15.83
N ILE A 242 -7.02 6.04 -15.22
CA ILE A 242 -6.37 7.22 -15.84
C ILE A 242 -4.85 7.12 -15.72
N SER A 243 -4.34 6.63 -14.62
CA SER A 243 -2.90 6.50 -14.36
C SER A 243 -2.28 5.28 -15.06
N GLY A 244 -3.09 4.25 -15.33
CA GLY A 244 -2.64 2.95 -15.83
C GLY A 244 -2.00 2.05 -14.76
N HIS A 245 -1.91 2.54 -13.51
CA HIS A 245 -1.24 1.82 -12.45
C HIS A 245 -1.97 0.53 -12.07
N GLY A 246 -3.27 0.59 -11.77
CA GLY A 246 -4.06 -0.58 -11.41
C GLY A 246 -4.17 -1.60 -12.54
N THR A 247 -4.23 -1.14 -13.80
CA THR A 247 -4.21 -2.00 -14.98
C THR A 247 -2.92 -2.82 -15.05
N ALA A 248 -1.78 -2.17 -14.84
CA ALA A 248 -0.48 -2.83 -14.84
C ALA A 248 -0.34 -3.81 -13.67
N VAL A 249 -0.74 -3.40 -12.46
CA VAL A 249 -0.76 -4.24 -11.24
C VAL A 249 -1.63 -5.49 -11.45
N ALA A 250 -2.86 -5.32 -11.95
CA ALA A 250 -3.76 -6.44 -12.25
C ALA A 250 -3.17 -7.37 -13.33
N GLY A 251 -2.51 -6.80 -14.33
CA GLY A 251 -1.84 -7.55 -15.39
C GLY A 251 -0.70 -8.44 -14.88
N ILE A 252 0.15 -7.91 -14.01
CA ILE A 252 1.25 -8.68 -13.39
C ILE A 252 0.68 -9.80 -12.52
N ALA A 253 -0.32 -9.51 -11.69
CA ALA A 253 -0.91 -10.51 -10.81
C ALA A 253 -1.65 -11.61 -11.57
N ALA A 254 -2.49 -11.24 -12.55
CA ALA A 254 -3.48 -12.15 -13.13
C ALA A 254 -3.76 -11.92 -14.64
N GLY A 255 -2.94 -11.19 -15.38
CA GLY A 255 -3.12 -11.01 -16.82
C GLY A 255 -2.98 -12.32 -17.59
N SER A 256 -3.77 -12.49 -18.67
CA SER A 256 -3.74 -13.66 -19.53
C SER A 256 -3.36 -13.34 -20.99
N GLY A 257 -2.84 -12.12 -21.22
CA GLY A 257 -2.38 -11.65 -22.52
C GLY A 257 -1.04 -12.23 -22.96
N GLU A 258 -0.37 -11.52 -23.88
CA GLU A 258 0.94 -11.91 -24.43
C GLU A 258 2.01 -12.08 -23.34
N TYR A 259 2.06 -11.13 -22.40
CA TYR A 259 2.90 -11.25 -21.20
C TYR A 259 2.02 -11.72 -20.04
N GLN A 260 1.97 -13.04 -19.85
CA GLN A 260 1.13 -13.63 -18.82
C GLN A 260 1.49 -13.14 -17.42
N GLY A 261 0.48 -12.78 -16.65
CA GLY A 261 0.55 -12.56 -15.20
C GLY A 261 0.85 -13.87 -14.46
N VAL A 262 1.04 -13.77 -13.15
CA VAL A 262 1.41 -14.91 -12.32
C VAL A 262 0.27 -15.93 -12.19
N ALA A 263 -0.97 -15.45 -12.00
CA ALA A 263 -2.17 -16.27 -11.81
C ALA A 263 -3.22 -16.01 -12.93
N PRO A 264 -2.91 -16.37 -14.20
CA PRO A 264 -3.71 -15.96 -15.35
C PRO A 264 -5.10 -16.59 -15.45
N ALA A 265 -5.40 -17.60 -14.64
CA ALA A 265 -6.73 -18.21 -14.52
C ALA A 265 -7.56 -17.66 -13.36
N SER A 266 -6.98 -16.81 -12.53
CA SER A 266 -7.74 -16.16 -11.45
C SER A 266 -8.77 -15.20 -12.00
N GLU A 267 -9.93 -15.15 -11.37
CA GLU A 267 -10.91 -14.09 -11.59
C GLU A 267 -10.58 -12.88 -10.74
N LEU A 268 -11.07 -11.72 -11.11
CA LEU A 268 -10.68 -10.44 -10.54
C LEU A 268 -11.85 -9.77 -9.81
N ILE A 269 -11.56 -9.16 -8.67
CA ILE A 269 -12.38 -8.12 -8.07
C ILE A 269 -11.53 -6.84 -8.02
N VAL A 270 -12.03 -5.76 -8.59
CA VAL A 270 -11.27 -4.52 -8.71
C VAL A 270 -12.00 -3.39 -8.01
N VAL A 271 -11.25 -2.63 -7.22
CA VAL A 271 -11.71 -1.36 -6.66
C VAL A 271 -10.85 -0.26 -7.23
N LYS A 272 -11.49 0.68 -7.90
CA LYS A 272 -10.87 1.95 -8.22
C LYS A 272 -11.12 2.92 -7.08
N MET A 273 -10.06 3.27 -6.37
CA MET A 273 -10.13 4.20 -5.26
C MET A 273 -10.49 5.62 -5.74
N ALA A 274 -11.33 6.31 -4.97
CA ALA A 274 -11.64 7.70 -5.23
C ALA A 274 -10.45 8.61 -4.96
N SER A 275 -10.33 9.67 -5.78
CA SER A 275 -9.53 10.84 -5.44
C SER A 275 -10.50 11.97 -5.14
N PRO A 276 -10.51 12.54 -3.94
CA PRO A 276 -11.51 13.56 -3.55
C PRO A 276 -11.37 14.87 -4.33
N ARG A 277 -10.22 15.10 -4.97
CA ARG A 277 -9.94 16.21 -5.89
C ARG A 277 -9.38 15.69 -7.20
N ALA A 278 -9.55 16.44 -8.30
CA ALA A 278 -9.07 16.02 -9.64
C ALA A 278 -7.55 15.80 -9.71
N ASP A 279 -6.79 16.49 -8.88
CA ASP A 279 -5.34 16.41 -8.68
C ASP A 279 -4.95 15.73 -7.36
N GLY A 280 -5.92 15.19 -6.63
CA GLY A 280 -5.75 14.59 -5.31
C GLY A 280 -5.33 13.12 -5.37
N PHE A 281 -4.78 12.66 -4.26
CA PHE A 281 -4.43 11.26 -4.04
C PHE A 281 -5.59 10.54 -3.33
N PRO A 282 -5.78 9.22 -3.51
CA PRO A 282 -6.70 8.44 -2.70
C PRO A 282 -6.27 8.47 -1.22
N ARG A 283 -7.20 8.17 -0.34
CA ARG A 283 -7.01 8.27 1.11
C ARG A 283 -7.14 6.90 1.78
N THR A 284 -6.73 6.83 3.02
CA THR A 284 -6.86 5.59 3.83
C THR A 284 -8.31 5.15 4.01
N THR A 285 -9.28 6.08 4.01
CA THR A 285 -10.72 5.76 4.06
C THR A 285 -11.19 4.96 2.86
N GLU A 286 -10.79 5.35 1.64
CA GLU A 286 -11.12 4.65 0.40
C GLU A 286 -10.43 3.28 0.36
N LEU A 287 -9.18 3.19 0.83
CA LEU A 287 -8.44 1.93 0.89
C LEU A 287 -9.10 0.92 1.85
N MET A 288 -9.46 1.36 3.05
CA MET A 288 -10.12 0.49 4.04
C MET A 288 -11.46 -0.05 3.50
N GLN A 289 -12.29 0.81 2.91
CA GLN A 289 -13.54 0.40 2.29
C GLN A 289 -13.31 -0.57 1.12
N GLY A 290 -12.27 -0.31 0.30
CA GLY A 290 -11.91 -1.17 -0.82
C GLY A 290 -11.48 -2.57 -0.38
N VAL A 291 -10.65 -2.67 0.67
CA VAL A 291 -10.22 -3.96 1.22
C VAL A 291 -11.40 -4.72 1.85
N ASP A 292 -12.23 -4.03 2.63
CA ASP A 292 -13.44 -4.62 3.22
C ASP A 292 -14.38 -5.18 2.12
N TYR A 293 -14.60 -4.41 1.06
CA TYR A 293 -15.42 -4.80 -0.07
C TYR A 293 -14.91 -6.05 -0.78
N VAL A 294 -13.62 -6.10 -1.18
CA VAL A 294 -13.10 -7.26 -1.94
C VAL A 294 -13.15 -8.54 -1.12
N ILE A 295 -12.97 -8.46 0.20
CA ILE A 295 -13.06 -9.60 1.09
C ILE A 295 -14.53 -10.03 1.30
N LYS A 296 -15.46 -9.08 1.48
CA LYS A 296 -16.90 -9.40 1.54
C LYS A 296 -17.42 -10.04 0.26
N LYS A 297 -16.98 -9.55 -0.92
CA LYS A 297 -17.29 -10.18 -2.22
C LYS A 297 -16.71 -11.57 -2.34
N ALA A 298 -15.50 -11.81 -1.83
CA ALA A 298 -14.92 -13.16 -1.81
C ALA A 298 -15.76 -14.13 -0.93
N VAL A 299 -16.29 -13.65 0.19
CA VAL A 299 -17.26 -14.41 1.01
C VAL A 299 -18.54 -14.67 0.24
N GLU A 300 -19.11 -13.67 -0.44
CA GLU A 300 -20.31 -13.80 -1.26
C GLU A 300 -20.14 -14.87 -2.35
N TYR A 301 -19.00 -14.84 -3.05
CA TYR A 301 -18.66 -15.84 -4.07
C TYR A 301 -18.16 -17.18 -3.51
N GLN A 302 -18.00 -17.31 -2.19
CA GLN A 302 -17.45 -18.49 -1.50
C GLN A 302 -16.07 -18.90 -2.05
N MET A 303 -15.26 -17.93 -2.47
CA MET A 303 -13.93 -18.15 -3.07
C MET A 303 -12.84 -17.56 -2.18
N PRO A 304 -11.68 -18.23 -2.08
CA PRO A 304 -10.50 -17.63 -1.47
C PRO A 304 -9.98 -16.46 -2.30
N ILE A 305 -9.31 -15.49 -1.65
CA ILE A 305 -8.83 -14.28 -2.32
C ILE A 305 -7.40 -13.90 -1.92
N ALA A 306 -6.59 -13.52 -2.92
CA ALA A 306 -5.31 -12.85 -2.73
C ALA A 306 -5.49 -11.36 -3.08
N VAL A 307 -5.22 -10.47 -2.13
CA VAL A 307 -5.43 -9.01 -2.28
C VAL A 307 -4.11 -8.31 -2.49
N ASN A 308 -4.05 -7.43 -3.49
CA ASN A 308 -2.90 -6.58 -3.78
C ASN A 308 -3.15 -5.14 -3.36
N LEU A 309 -2.25 -4.58 -2.58
CA LEU A 309 -2.21 -3.18 -2.18
C LEU A 309 -0.87 -2.58 -2.59
N SER A 310 -0.93 -1.57 -3.46
CA SER A 310 0.25 -0.93 -4.04
C SER A 310 0.32 0.56 -3.71
N PHE A 311 -0.11 0.93 -2.52
CA PHE A 311 -0.14 2.29 -1.99
C PHE A 311 0.49 2.38 -0.61
N GLY A 312 0.98 3.57 -0.28
CA GLY A 312 1.47 3.85 1.05
C GLY A 312 1.64 5.34 1.30
N ASN A 313 1.93 5.67 2.55
CA ASN A 313 2.29 6.99 3.04
C ASN A 313 3.32 6.88 4.15
N THR A 314 3.82 8.03 4.63
CA THR A 314 4.83 8.11 5.70
C THR A 314 4.25 8.62 7.02
N TYR A 315 2.92 8.74 7.15
CA TYR A 315 2.27 9.33 8.33
C TYR A 315 1.95 8.29 9.39
N GLY A 316 2.72 8.26 10.46
CA GLY A 316 2.53 7.40 11.62
C GLY A 316 3.84 6.92 12.24
N SER A 317 3.73 6.06 13.25
CA SER A 317 4.87 5.54 14.03
C SER A 317 5.68 4.44 13.33
N HIS A 318 5.24 3.94 12.17
CA HIS A 318 5.84 2.84 11.41
C HIS A 318 6.05 1.54 12.22
N ASP A 319 5.22 1.30 13.22
CA ASP A 319 5.30 0.15 14.13
C ASP A 319 4.07 -0.78 14.07
N GLY A 320 3.16 -0.58 13.11
CA GLY A 320 1.97 -1.40 12.91
C GLY A 320 0.76 -0.97 13.76
N THR A 321 0.76 0.23 14.34
CA THR A 321 -0.24 0.65 15.33
C THR A 321 -1.29 1.65 14.82
N SER A 322 -1.17 2.20 13.61
CA SER A 322 -2.21 3.05 13.00
C SER A 322 -3.50 2.26 12.75
N LEU A 323 -4.66 2.94 12.66
CA LEU A 323 -5.93 2.25 12.48
C LEU A 323 -6.00 1.45 11.17
N ILE A 324 -5.39 1.94 10.09
CA ILE A 324 -5.33 1.17 8.82
C ILE A 324 -4.52 -0.12 8.96
N GLU A 325 -3.40 -0.09 9.67
CA GLU A 325 -2.56 -1.27 9.90
C GLU A 325 -3.28 -2.30 10.77
N ARG A 326 -3.87 -1.85 11.86
CA ARG A 326 -4.67 -2.69 12.75
C ARG A 326 -5.89 -3.29 12.03
N PHE A 327 -6.56 -2.49 11.19
CA PHE A 327 -7.66 -2.98 10.36
C PHE A 327 -7.19 -4.10 9.42
N LEU A 328 -6.05 -3.94 8.75
CA LEU A 328 -5.50 -4.98 7.87
C LEU A 328 -5.13 -6.24 8.63
N ASP A 329 -4.56 -6.10 9.83
CA ASP A 329 -4.24 -7.22 10.70
C ASP A 329 -5.51 -7.97 11.17
N ASP A 330 -6.55 -7.24 11.53
CA ASP A 330 -7.83 -7.81 11.98
C ASP A 330 -8.57 -8.50 10.83
N ILE A 331 -8.67 -7.85 9.65
CA ILE A 331 -9.42 -8.40 8.51
C ILE A 331 -8.69 -9.57 7.85
N SER A 332 -7.39 -9.71 8.03
CA SER A 332 -6.61 -10.87 7.59
C SER A 332 -7.10 -12.20 8.19
N ASN A 333 -7.90 -12.15 9.26
CA ASN A 333 -8.53 -13.34 9.86
C ASN A 333 -9.99 -13.57 9.44
N TYR A 334 -10.57 -12.69 8.65
CA TYR A 334 -12.03 -12.70 8.37
C TYR A 334 -12.39 -13.60 7.21
N TRP A 335 -11.75 -14.30 6.55
CA TRP A 335 -12.02 -15.23 5.45
C TRP A 335 -10.72 -15.89 5.00
N LYS A 336 -10.81 -16.72 3.99
CA LYS A 336 -9.65 -17.33 3.35
C LYS A 336 -8.96 -16.27 2.46
N ASN A 337 -8.23 -15.36 3.06
CA ASN A 337 -7.55 -14.28 2.35
C ASN A 337 -6.05 -14.24 2.64
N VAL A 338 -5.31 -13.55 1.80
CA VAL A 338 -3.94 -13.08 2.04
C VAL A 338 -3.80 -11.69 1.44
N ILE A 339 -3.19 -10.77 2.17
CA ILE A 339 -3.01 -9.38 1.73
C ILE A 339 -1.52 -9.15 1.49
N CYS A 340 -1.15 -8.74 0.27
CA CYS A 340 0.22 -8.41 -0.12
C CYS A 340 0.34 -6.90 -0.34
N VAL A 341 1.38 -6.29 0.25
CA VAL A 341 1.57 -4.83 0.26
C VAL A 341 2.99 -4.50 -0.20
N GLY A 342 3.15 -3.55 -1.11
CA GLY A 342 4.47 -3.02 -1.48
C GLY A 342 5.15 -2.31 -0.30
N SER A 343 6.47 -2.47 -0.16
CA SER A 343 7.22 -1.93 0.97
C SER A 343 7.40 -0.41 0.97
N GLY A 344 7.09 0.24 -0.14
CA GLY A 344 7.37 1.65 -0.31
C GLY A 344 8.60 1.95 -1.16
N ASN A 345 8.69 3.19 -1.70
CA ASN A 345 9.84 3.64 -2.50
C ASN A 345 10.67 4.72 -1.79
N GLU A 346 10.59 4.76 -0.48
CA GLU A 346 11.25 5.78 0.33
C GLU A 346 12.67 5.37 0.77
N GLY A 347 13.19 4.23 0.31
CA GLY A 347 14.49 3.69 0.71
C GLY A 347 15.69 4.60 0.43
N ASN A 348 15.61 5.44 -0.61
CA ASN A 348 16.65 6.40 -1.01
C ASN A 348 16.12 7.85 -1.12
N SER A 349 14.92 8.13 -0.63
CA SER A 349 14.30 9.47 -0.68
C SER A 349 14.96 10.50 0.23
N ALA A 350 15.82 10.05 1.17
CA ALA A 350 16.35 10.88 2.25
C ALA A 350 15.27 11.56 3.13
N GLY A 351 14.06 11.00 3.12
CA GLY A 351 12.90 11.47 3.89
C GLY A 351 12.84 10.96 5.32
N HIS A 352 13.82 10.17 5.77
CA HIS A 352 13.86 9.63 7.13
C HIS A 352 15.22 9.85 7.77
N THR A 353 15.21 10.16 9.08
CA THR A 353 16.39 10.14 9.94
C THR A 353 16.04 9.64 11.33
N SER A 354 17.03 9.16 12.06
CA SER A 354 16.88 8.65 13.42
C SER A 354 18.17 8.81 14.21
N GLY A 355 18.05 8.83 15.53
CA GLY A 355 19.20 8.91 16.43
C GLY A 355 18.86 8.44 17.84
N SER A 356 19.81 8.65 18.73
CA SER A 356 19.67 8.35 20.16
C SER A 356 20.12 9.55 20.99
N LEU A 357 19.23 10.01 21.84
CA LEU A 357 19.48 11.12 22.76
C LEU A 357 20.17 10.63 24.04
N SER A 358 21.03 11.44 24.58
CA SER A 358 21.62 11.27 25.91
C SER A 358 21.39 12.52 26.74
N GLU A 359 21.28 12.37 28.07
CA GLU A 359 21.11 13.51 28.96
C GLU A 359 22.20 14.56 28.77
N LEU A 360 21.84 15.84 28.84
CA LEU A 360 22.72 17.01 28.76
C LEU A 360 23.38 17.25 27.37
N GLN A 361 23.04 16.52 26.33
CA GLN A 361 23.56 16.75 24.98
C GLN A 361 22.43 17.11 24.02
N GLU A 362 22.45 18.33 23.48
CA GLU A 362 21.55 18.72 22.39
C GLU A 362 21.91 17.96 21.12
N GLU A 363 20.87 17.52 20.39
CA GLU A 363 20.99 16.91 19.07
C GLU A 363 20.34 17.81 18.02
N ALA A 364 21.08 18.20 16.99
CA ALA A 364 20.60 19.07 15.92
C ALA A 364 20.43 18.29 14.62
N VAL A 365 19.18 18.07 14.22
CA VAL A 365 18.81 17.44 12.96
C VAL A 365 18.69 18.50 11.88
N GLN A 366 19.44 18.36 10.78
CA GLN A 366 19.47 19.30 9.67
C GLN A 366 18.56 18.86 8.55
N LEU A 367 17.67 19.77 8.13
CA LEU A 367 16.69 19.61 7.06
C LEU A 367 17.00 20.63 5.94
N GLY A 368 17.36 20.15 4.76
CA GLY A 368 17.48 20.98 3.56
C GLY A 368 16.10 21.19 2.94
N VAL A 369 15.70 22.43 2.74
CA VAL A 369 14.47 22.82 2.05
C VAL A 369 14.81 23.46 0.73
N GLN A 370 14.32 22.87 -0.38
CA GLN A 370 14.55 23.38 -1.72
C GLN A 370 13.79 24.69 -1.97
N MET A 371 14.26 25.51 -2.91
CA MET A 371 13.53 26.70 -3.36
C MET A 371 12.15 26.32 -3.93
N ASN A 372 11.17 27.16 -3.68
CA ASN A 372 9.77 26.99 -4.11
C ASN A 372 9.08 25.76 -3.49
N GLU A 373 9.46 25.37 -2.27
CA GLU A 373 8.70 24.36 -1.51
C GLU A 373 7.39 24.99 -1.01
N PRO A 374 6.21 24.49 -1.43
CA PRO A 374 4.94 25.12 -1.09
C PRO A 374 4.56 24.93 0.38
N ALA A 375 4.83 23.78 0.94
CA ALA A 375 4.66 23.44 2.35
C ALA A 375 5.39 22.13 2.65
N LEU A 376 5.73 21.88 3.88
CA LEU A 376 6.25 20.58 4.32
C LEU A 376 5.90 20.36 5.79
N ASN A 377 6.00 19.11 6.23
CA ASN A 377 5.89 18.79 7.64
C ASN A 377 6.97 17.80 8.08
N VAL A 378 7.19 17.70 9.37
CA VAL A 378 8.09 16.73 9.99
C VAL A 378 7.35 16.05 11.13
N GLN A 379 7.29 14.73 11.09
CA GLN A 379 6.81 13.92 12.19
C GLN A 379 8.01 13.44 13.01
N ILE A 380 7.99 13.70 14.29
CA ILE A 380 8.99 13.22 15.24
C ILE A 380 8.32 12.22 16.17
N TRP A 381 8.89 11.03 16.26
CA TRP A 381 8.39 9.97 17.14
C TRP A 381 9.46 9.55 18.12
N LYS A 382 9.11 9.57 19.40
CA LYS A 382 9.98 9.16 20.52
C LYS A 382 9.21 8.32 21.53
N SER A 383 9.90 7.73 22.50
CA SER A 383 9.25 7.15 23.66
C SER A 383 8.56 8.22 24.49
N TYR A 384 7.38 7.93 25.03
CA TYR A 384 6.65 8.86 25.89
C TYR A 384 7.34 9.11 27.23
N VAL A 385 8.14 8.17 27.71
CA VAL A 385 8.89 8.31 28.96
C VAL A 385 10.07 9.28 28.89
N ASP A 386 10.51 9.63 27.65
CA ASP A 386 11.58 10.60 27.45
C ASP A 386 11.01 12.02 27.40
N GLU A 387 11.59 12.95 28.16
CA GLU A 387 11.23 14.38 28.16
C GLU A 387 12.22 15.17 27.29
N VAL A 388 11.72 15.78 26.22
CA VAL A 388 12.55 16.47 25.22
C VAL A 388 11.89 17.79 24.81
N ASP A 389 12.61 18.90 25.00
CA ASP A 389 12.21 20.20 24.46
C ASP A 389 12.69 20.35 23.02
N ILE A 390 11.92 21.04 22.18
CA ILE A 390 12.26 21.31 20.77
C ILE A 390 12.69 22.76 20.60
N SER A 391 13.76 23.00 19.86
CA SER A 391 14.05 24.30 19.29
C SER A 391 14.14 24.20 17.77
N ILE A 392 13.78 25.27 17.08
CA ILE A 392 13.82 25.33 15.63
C ILE A 392 14.68 26.53 15.24
N GLN A 393 15.62 26.33 14.32
CA GLN A 393 16.44 27.38 13.75
C GLN A 393 16.20 27.45 12.24
N ASN A 394 15.86 28.64 11.76
CA ASN A 394 15.65 28.87 10.33
C ASN A 394 16.97 29.07 9.55
N PRO A 395 16.96 29.09 8.20
CA PRO A 395 18.17 29.28 7.39
C PRO A 395 18.92 30.60 7.63
N SER A 396 18.25 31.62 8.16
CA SER A 396 18.90 32.90 8.53
C SER A 396 19.55 32.89 9.91
N GLY A 397 19.48 31.79 10.66
CA GLY A 397 20.07 31.62 11.97
C GLY A 397 19.18 32.07 13.15
N VAL A 398 17.94 32.47 12.90
CA VAL A 398 16.99 32.80 13.97
C VAL A 398 16.53 31.51 14.62
N ARG A 399 16.68 31.40 15.97
CA ARG A 399 16.23 30.24 16.76
C ARG A 399 15.03 30.62 17.61
N VAL A 400 14.03 29.74 17.61
CA VAL A 400 12.89 29.74 18.55
C VAL A 400 13.00 28.52 19.45
N GLY A 401 12.79 28.70 20.74
CA GLY A 401 12.85 27.63 21.73
C GLY A 401 13.87 27.91 22.85
N PRO A 402 14.08 26.97 23.81
CA PRO A 402 13.42 25.65 23.86
C PRO A 402 11.91 25.76 24.09
N ILE A 403 11.17 25.06 23.26
CA ILE A 403 9.72 24.95 23.32
C ILE A 403 9.42 23.74 24.19
N ARG A 404 8.74 23.96 25.31
CA ARG A 404 8.40 22.91 26.27
C ARG A 404 7.27 22.03 25.74
N GLU A 405 7.22 20.84 26.26
CA GLU A 405 6.14 19.89 26.05
C GLU A 405 4.84 20.38 26.73
N ASP A 406 4.15 21.30 26.08
CA ASP A 406 2.79 21.70 26.42
C ASP A 406 1.84 21.07 25.41
N LEU A 407 0.82 20.35 25.90
CA LEU A 407 -0.19 19.71 25.05
C LEU A 407 -0.94 20.76 24.24
N GLY A 408 -1.00 20.54 22.93
CA GLY A 408 -1.72 21.39 22.02
C GLY A 408 -0.85 22.11 20.98
N THR A 409 -1.49 22.94 20.17
CA THR A 409 -0.84 23.63 19.06
C THR A 409 -0.13 24.89 19.54
N GLN A 410 1.15 24.98 19.22
CA GLN A 410 1.96 26.17 19.41
C GLN A 410 2.31 26.76 18.04
N ARG A 411 2.32 28.10 17.93
CA ARG A 411 2.49 28.83 16.67
C ARG A 411 3.67 29.76 16.73
N PHE A 412 4.56 29.71 15.72
CA PHE A 412 5.76 30.54 15.61
C PHE A 412 5.91 31.07 14.21
N VAL A 413 6.30 32.34 14.07
CA VAL A 413 6.62 32.96 12.79
C VAL A 413 8.11 33.19 12.69
N MET A 414 8.75 32.62 11.67
CA MET A 414 10.18 32.69 11.42
C MET A 414 10.43 33.07 9.96
N GLY A 415 10.68 34.36 9.71
CA GLY A 415 10.83 34.88 8.33
C GLY A 415 9.51 34.80 7.56
N ASN A 416 9.52 34.14 6.39
CA ASN A 416 8.33 33.93 5.57
C ASN A 416 7.61 32.60 5.88
N THR A 417 8.05 31.89 6.91
CA THR A 417 7.49 30.60 7.29
C THR A 417 6.78 30.70 8.64
N GLU A 418 5.57 30.19 8.72
CA GLU A 418 4.85 29.93 9.96
C GLU A 418 5.00 28.46 10.31
N ILE A 419 5.26 28.16 11.58
CA ILE A 419 5.40 26.79 12.06
C ILE A 419 4.30 26.51 13.07
N LEU A 420 3.53 25.46 12.79
CA LEU A 420 2.66 24.85 13.78
C LEU A 420 3.43 23.69 14.44
N LEU A 421 3.57 23.74 15.74
CA LEU A 421 4.15 22.66 16.52
C LEU A 421 3.06 22.04 17.40
N TYR A 422 2.94 20.73 17.37
CA TYR A 422 1.99 19.99 18.18
C TYR A 422 2.70 18.86 18.93
N TYR A 423 2.68 18.92 20.25
CA TYR A 423 3.02 17.80 21.11
C TYR A 423 1.78 16.94 21.33
N GLY A 424 1.82 15.71 20.84
CA GLY A 424 0.73 14.76 20.99
C GLY A 424 0.86 13.90 22.25
N GLU A 425 -0.19 13.18 22.55
CA GLU A 425 -0.19 12.11 23.54
C GLU A 425 -0.09 10.74 22.85
N PRO A 426 0.35 9.68 23.54
CA PRO A 426 0.28 8.32 23.02
C PRO A 426 -1.15 7.93 22.65
N SER A 427 -1.29 7.15 21.58
CA SER A 427 -2.58 6.55 21.24
C SER A 427 -2.86 5.32 22.14
N PRO A 428 -4.11 4.82 22.20
CA PRO A 428 -4.40 3.58 22.93
C PRO A 428 -3.62 2.35 22.40
N TYR A 429 -2.94 2.48 21.28
CA TYR A 429 -2.28 1.39 20.56
C TYR A 429 -0.75 1.51 20.51
N SER A 430 -0.19 2.65 20.89
CA SER A 430 1.25 2.91 20.85
C SER A 430 1.72 3.62 22.12
N VAL A 431 2.87 3.20 22.65
CA VAL A 431 3.56 3.88 23.78
C VAL A 431 4.43 5.05 23.32
N ARG A 432 4.42 5.33 22.01
CA ARG A 432 5.21 6.41 21.42
C ARG A 432 4.43 7.71 21.39
N GLN A 433 5.17 8.79 21.53
CA GLN A 433 4.66 10.15 21.39
C GLN A 433 5.02 10.72 20.03
N GLU A 434 4.03 11.29 19.37
CA GLU A 434 4.21 12.09 18.18
C GLU A 434 4.42 13.56 18.53
N ILE A 435 5.42 14.19 17.90
CA ILE A 435 5.56 15.65 17.84
C ILE A 435 5.50 16.02 16.36
N PHE A 436 4.54 16.84 15.99
CA PHE A 436 4.29 17.22 14.61
C PHE A 436 4.68 18.69 14.38
N LEU A 437 5.50 18.92 13.35
CA LEU A 437 5.90 20.24 12.89
C LEU A 437 5.33 20.45 11.49
N ASP A 438 4.50 21.48 11.31
CA ASP A 438 3.99 21.87 9.99
C ASP A 438 4.59 23.22 9.59
N PHE A 439 5.26 23.27 8.44
CA PHE A 439 5.90 24.46 7.90
C PHE A 439 5.02 25.06 6.82
N LEU A 440 4.34 26.15 7.15
CA LEU A 440 3.37 26.82 6.29
C LEU A 440 3.95 28.10 5.70
N PRO A 441 3.79 28.36 4.40
CA PRO A 441 4.23 29.61 3.81
C PRO A 441 3.32 30.78 4.24
N ARG A 442 3.88 31.90 4.60
CA ARG A 442 3.12 33.15 4.77
C ARG A 442 2.75 33.78 3.44
N GLN A 443 3.53 33.51 2.41
CA GLN A 443 3.25 33.90 1.02
C GLN A 443 3.02 32.63 0.18
N SER A 444 3.87 32.38 -0.81
CA SER A 444 3.72 31.23 -1.73
C SER A 444 4.54 30.02 -1.35
N TYR A 445 5.69 30.23 -0.68
CA TYR A 445 6.67 29.16 -0.40
C TYR A 445 7.28 29.37 0.98
N VAL A 446 7.69 28.28 1.61
CA VAL A 446 8.49 28.29 2.85
C VAL A 446 9.91 28.76 2.57
N ASP A 447 10.60 29.27 3.61
CA ASP A 447 11.97 29.73 3.46
C ASP A 447 12.91 28.58 3.10
N ALA A 448 13.58 28.70 1.94
CA ALA A 448 14.53 27.72 1.45
C ALA A 448 15.88 27.80 2.18
N GLY A 449 16.58 26.69 2.27
CA GLY A 449 17.89 26.56 2.92
C GLY A 449 17.93 25.49 3.98
N VAL A 450 18.92 25.56 4.88
CA VAL A 450 19.09 24.56 5.94
C VAL A 450 18.36 25.01 7.20
N TRP A 451 17.35 24.25 7.55
CA TRP A 451 16.66 24.34 8.84
C TRP A 451 17.31 23.38 9.84
N GLN A 452 17.24 23.70 11.13
CA GLN A 452 17.65 22.79 12.19
C GLN A 452 16.51 22.55 13.17
N ILE A 453 16.24 21.29 13.43
CA ILE A 453 15.35 20.82 14.49
C ILE A 453 16.27 20.37 15.63
N ILE A 454 16.25 21.05 16.75
CA ILE A 454 17.17 20.82 17.86
C ILE A 454 16.40 20.18 18.99
N LEU A 455 16.80 18.97 19.33
CA LEU A 455 16.26 18.19 20.44
C LEU A 455 17.09 18.46 21.70
N THR A 456 16.45 19.00 22.74
CA THR A 456 17.10 19.31 24.02
C THR A 456 16.57 18.36 25.09
N PRO A 457 17.31 17.27 25.41
CA PRO A 457 16.91 16.29 26.41
C PRO A 457 16.82 16.90 27.81
N ARG A 458 15.70 16.62 28.53
CA ARG A 458 15.53 16.97 29.92
C ARG A 458 15.63 15.76 30.85
N HIS A 459 14.98 14.67 30.45
CA HIS A 459 15.05 13.38 31.11
C HIS A 459 14.97 12.27 30.05
N ILE A 460 15.93 11.37 30.03
CA ILE A 460 16.05 10.30 29.02
C ILE A 460 16.06 8.94 29.69
N VAL A 461 15.16 8.07 29.25
CA VAL A 461 15.04 6.67 29.68
C VAL A 461 15.40 5.72 28.54
N GLU A 462 14.84 5.92 27.34
CA GLU A 462 15.10 5.11 26.14
C GLU A 462 15.96 5.85 25.13
N GLY A 463 15.72 7.12 24.90
CA GLY A 463 16.51 8.05 24.09
C GLY A 463 16.32 7.92 22.59
N GLY A 464 15.71 6.87 22.09
CA GLY A 464 15.52 6.66 20.65
C GLY A 464 14.51 7.64 20.04
N TYR A 465 14.87 8.27 18.92
CA TYR A 465 13.94 9.08 18.13
C TYR A 465 13.97 8.71 16.65
N GLN A 466 12.86 8.96 15.96
CA GLN A 466 12.68 8.80 14.52
C GLN A 466 12.03 10.07 13.96
N MET A 467 12.41 10.48 12.75
CA MET A 467 11.77 11.60 12.05
C MET A 467 11.47 11.25 10.61
N TRP A 468 10.27 11.57 10.15
CA TRP A 468 9.84 11.37 8.76
C TRP A 468 9.35 12.67 8.14
N LEU A 469 9.68 12.84 6.86
CA LEU A 469 9.07 13.80 5.95
C LEU A 469 7.87 13.16 5.24
N PRO A 470 7.00 13.94 4.59
CA PRO A 470 6.04 13.42 3.61
C PRO A 470 6.71 12.55 2.54
N SER A 471 5.97 11.65 1.93
CA SER A 471 6.47 10.86 0.79
C SER A 471 7.09 11.76 -0.27
N GLN A 472 8.18 11.32 -0.89
CA GLN A 472 8.96 12.10 -1.86
C GLN A 472 8.10 12.71 -2.99
N GLY A 473 7.01 12.04 -3.38
CA GLY A 473 6.06 12.55 -4.37
C GLY A 473 5.29 13.81 -3.96
N ALA A 474 5.31 14.18 -2.67
CA ALA A 474 4.66 15.38 -2.15
C ALA A 474 5.61 16.57 -1.98
N LEU A 475 6.91 16.37 -2.13
CA LEU A 475 7.96 17.37 -1.90
C LEU A 475 8.77 17.64 -3.17
N ASN A 476 9.44 18.78 -3.19
CA ASN A 476 10.47 19.04 -4.19
C ASN A 476 11.66 18.07 -3.99
N VAL A 477 12.29 17.65 -5.08
CA VAL A 477 13.33 16.59 -5.08
C VAL A 477 14.52 16.89 -4.14
N GLY A 478 14.85 18.16 -3.93
CA GLY A 478 15.96 18.58 -3.06
C GLY A 478 15.56 18.84 -1.60
N THR A 479 14.29 18.67 -1.23
CA THR A 479 13.84 18.77 0.17
C THR A 479 14.04 17.44 0.85
N ALA A 480 14.99 17.38 1.81
CA ALA A 480 15.44 16.14 2.42
C ALA A 480 16.22 16.38 3.73
N PHE A 481 16.35 15.37 4.58
CA PHE A 481 17.33 15.39 5.66
C PHE A 481 18.75 15.36 5.11
N LEU A 482 19.67 16.15 5.69
CA LEU A 482 21.06 16.17 5.23
C LEU A 482 21.87 14.95 5.70
N PHE A 483 21.43 14.31 6.77
CA PHE A 483 21.99 13.07 7.29
C PHE A 483 20.88 12.02 7.39
N PRO A 484 20.41 11.49 6.25
CA PRO A 484 19.30 10.55 6.23
C PRO A 484 19.73 9.16 6.69
N VAL A 485 18.78 8.42 7.24
CA VAL A 485 18.91 7.00 7.58
C VAL A 485 17.96 6.20 6.68
N SER A 486 18.52 5.29 5.89
CA SER A 486 17.74 4.51 4.91
C SER A 486 16.94 3.34 5.52
N ARG A 487 17.15 2.99 6.78
CA ARG A 487 16.33 2.02 7.54
C ARG A 487 15.03 2.67 8.02
N THR A 488 14.04 1.84 8.33
CA THR A 488 12.72 2.28 8.80
C THR A 488 12.02 3.21 7.78
N THR A 489 12.16 2.86 6.50
CA THR A 489 11.57 3.58 5.36
C THR A 489 10.45 2.79 4.68
N LEU A 490 9.94 1.72 5.34
CA LEU A 490 8.69 1.07 4.95
C LEU A 490 7.55 2.07 5.03
N THR A 491 6.72 2.14 4.00
CA THR A 491 5.52 2.98 4.04
C THR A 491 4.37 2.29 4.76
N ILE A 492 3.49 3.06 5.39
CA ILE A 492 2.23 2.57 5.95
C ILE A 492 1.25 2.35 4.79
N PRO A 493 0.57 1.17 4.67
CA PRO A 493 0.39 0.16 5.72
C PRO A 493 1.29 -1.08 5.59
N SER A 494 2.43 -1.03 4.90
CA SER A 494 3.28 -2.21 4.76
C SER A 494 3.91 -2.68 6.09
N THR A 495 3.88 -1.83 7.10
CA THR A 495 4.32 -2.12 8.48
C THR A 495 3.30 -2.91 9.30
N ALA A 496 2.07 -3.11 8.83
CA ALA A 496 1.09 -4.02 9.45
C ALA A 496 1.66 -5.45 9.60
N SER A 497 1.39 -6.12 10.71
CA SER A 497 2.10 -7.33 11.10
C SER A 497 1.72 -8.55 10.26
N ARG A 498 0.44 -8.69 9.87
CA ARG A 498 -0.08 -9.89 9.19
C ARG A 498 -0.03 -9.84 7.67
N VAL A 499 0.08 -8.67 7.08
CA VAL A 499 0.25 -8.54 5.62
C VAL A 499 1.61 -9.08 5.16
N VAL A 500 1.68 -9.53 3.92
CA VAL A 500 2.94 -9.90 3.27
C VAL A 500 3.55 -8.64 2.68
N THR A 501 4.61 -8.14 3.29
CA THR A 501 5.32 -6.93 2.84
C THR A 501 6.38 -7.28 1.83
N VAL A 502 6.33 -6.64 0.66
CA VAL A 502 7.13 -7.01 -0.49
C VAL A 502 8.09 -5.88 -0.88
N GLY A 503 9.39 -6.14 -0.73
CA GLY A 503 10.46 -5.29 -1.25
C GLY A 503 10.72 -5.54 -2.74
N ALA A 504 11.55 -4.69 -3.34
CA ALA A 504 11.89 -4.77 -4.76
C ALA A 504 13.37 -5.08 -5.00
N TYR A 505 13.64 -5.88 -6.07
CA TYR A 505 14.98 -6.06 -6.61
C TYR A 505 14.98 -5.95 -8.14
N ASP A 506 16.13 -5.66 -8.75
CA ASP A 506 16.30 -5.69 -10.20
C ASP A 506 16.48 -7.13 -10.70
N PRO A 507 15.54 -7.70 -11.48
CA PRO A 507 15.61 -9.08 -11.94
C PRO A 507 16.70 -9.34 -12.98
N ARG A 508 17.27 -8.30 -13.59
CA ARG A 508 18.34 -8.44 -14.60
C ARG A 508 19.71 -8.60 -13.96
N THR A 509 19.92 -7.92 -12.84
CA THR A 509 21.20 -7.89 -12.12
C THR A 509 21.19 -8.68 -10.81
N PHE A 510 20.00 -9.06 -10.33
CA PHE A 510 19.79 -9.64 -9.00
C PHE A 510 20.32 -8.73 -7.88
N THR A 511 20.18 -7.42 -8.04
CA THR A 511 20.57 -6.44 -7.02
C THR A 511 19.32 -5.86 -6.34
N TYR A 512 19.45 -5.56 -5.05
CA TYR A 512 18.42 -4.82 -4.31
C TYR A 512 18.14 -3.48 -4.98
N ALA A 513 16.88 -3.11 -5.14
CA ALA A 513 16.49 -1.81 -5.65
C ALA A 513 16.59 -0.76 -4.54
N ASP A 514 17.47 0.20 -4.67
CA ASP A 514 17.82 1.16 -3.62
C ASP A 514 16.67 2.04 -3.13
N PHE A 515 15.67 2.29 -3.99
CA PHE A 515 14.42 2.96 -3.62
C PHE A 515 13.52 2.12 -2.72
N SER A 516 13.64 0.78 -2.72
CA SER A 516 12.75 -0.11 -1.96
C SER A 516 12.79 0.22 -0.47
N GLY A 517 11.62 0.36 0.15
CA GLY A 517 11.50 0.61 1.58
C GLY A 517 12.18 -0.47 2.42
N ARG A 518 12.87 -0.06 3.46
CA ARG A 518 13.65 -0.92 4.37
C ARG A 518 13.00 -0.99 5.74
N GLY A 519 13.12 -2.16 6.34
CA GLY A 519 12.69 -2.41 7.70
C GLY A 519 13.53 -1.71 8.78
N PRO A 520 13.14 -1.85 10.05
CA PRO A 520 13.91 -1.33 11.17
C PRO A 520 15.25 -2.05 11.34
N ALA A 521 16.17 -1.46 12.11
CA ALA A 521 17.40 -2.13 12.52
C ALA A 521 17.09 -3.33 13.42
N GLU A 522 17.97 -4.35 13.37
CA GLU A 522 17.89 -5.50 14.26
C GLU A 522 17.92 -5.04 15.72
N GLY A 523 16.97 -5.52 16.54
CA GLY A 523 16.85 -5.14 17.95
C GLY A 523 16.02 -3.87 18.23
N GLN A 524 15.59 -3.11 17.24
CA GLN A 524 14.54 -2.09 17.43
C GLN A 524 13.18 -2.81 17.48
N ALA A 525 12.74 -3.13 18.70
CA ALA A 525 11.57 -3.95 18.95
C ALA A 525 10.28 -3.23 18.55
N GLY A 526 9.45 -3.93 17.79
CA GLY A 526 8.07 -3.64 17.46
C GLY A 526 7.51 -4.79 16.63
N ALA A 527 6.20 -4.84 16.41
CA ALA A 527 5.54 -5.89 15.63
C ALA A 527 6.06 -6.04 14.18
N ALA A 528 6.79 -5.06 13.69
CA ALA A 528 7.41 -5.05 12.36
C ALA A 528 8.79 -5.74 12.30
N ALA A 529 9.19 -6.50 13.31
CA ALA A 529 10.44 -7.24 13.30
C ALA A 529 10.56 -8.10 12.02
N PHE A 530 11.67 -7.97 11.30
CA PHE A 530 11.98 -8.70 10.07
C PHE A 530 11.08 -8.40 8.86
N LYS A 531 10.68 -7.15 8.67
CA LYS A 531 10.10 -6.69 7.42
C LYS A 531 11.15 -5.97 6.54
N PRO A 532 11.00 -6.00 5.18
CA PRO A 532 9.93 -6.69 4.44
C PRO A 532 9.94 -8.20 4.65
N ASP A 533 8.87 -8.92 4.26
CA ASP A 533 8.82 -10.39 4.36
C ASP A 533 9.75 -11.03 3.34
N LEU A 534 9.74 -10.53 2.12
CA LEU A 534 10.59 -10.96 1.02
C LEU A 534 10.64 -9.87 -0.06
N ALA A 535 11.53 -10.03 -1.03
CA ALA A 535 11.59 -9.18 -2.19
C ALA A 535 11.10 -9.92 -3.44
N ALA A 536 10.50 -9.17 -4.36
CA ALA A 536 10.12 -9.65 -5.68
C ALA A 536 10.66 -8.69 -6.76
N PRO A 537 10.65 -9.11 -8.03
CA PRO A 537 11.12 -8.25 -9.09
C PRO A 537 10.36 -6.93 -9.15
N GLY A 538 11.06 -5.79 -9.13
CA GLY A 538 10.46 -4.47 -9.08
C GLY A 538 11.10 -3.42 -10.00
N VAL A 539 11.96 -3.79 -10.95
CA VAL A 539 12.67 -2.85 -11.83
C VAL A 539 12.49 -3.22 -13.29
N ARG A 540 11.93 -2.30 -14.08
CA ARG A 540 11.65 -2.45 -15.53
C ARG A 540 10.83 -3.70 -15.87
N ILE A 541 9.57 -3.74 -15.37
CA ILE A 541 8.59 -4.82 -15.56
C ILE A 541 7.71 -4.54 -16.79
N THR A 542 7.63 -5.44 -17.75
CA THR A 542 6.65 -5.33 -18.82
C THR A 542 5.26 -5.63 -18.25
N ALA A 543 4.35 -4.68 -18.36
CA ALA A 543 2.98 -4.80 -17.90
C ALA A 543 2.01 -4.23 -18.95
N PRO A 544 0.74 -4.67 -18.98
CA PRO A 544 -0.23 -4.12 -19.92
C PRO A 544 -0.48 -2.63 -19.65
N SER A 545 -0.65 -1.88 -20.72
CA SER A 545 -0.93 -0.44 -20.70
C SER A 545 -2.39 -0.16 -21.04
N VAL A 546 -2.95 0.88 -20.44
CA VAL A 546 -4.29 1.40 -20.81
C VAL A 546 -4.35 1.74 -22.30
N GLY A 547 -5.41 1.32 -22.97
CA GLY A 547 -5.58 1.49 -24.39
C GLY A 547 -4.87 0.45 -25.26
N GLY A 548 -4.20 -0.51 -24.66
CA GLY A 548 -3.55 -1.64 -25.32
C GLY A 548 -2.02 -1.55 -25.40
N GLY A 549 -1.38 -2.70 -25.67
CA GLY A 549 0.06 -2.84 -25.66
C GLY A 549 0.63 -2.97 -24.25
N TYR A 550 1.96 -2.88 -24.15
CA TYR A 550 2.70 -3.10 -22.91
C TYR A 550 3.75 -2.00 -22.71
N ALA A 551 4.03 -1.66 -21.47
CA ALA A 551 5.05 -0.69 -21.08
C ALA A 551 5.96 -1.24 -19.98
N GLU A 552 7.17 -0.70 -19.90
CA GLU A 552 8.05 -0.95 -18.74
C GLU A 552 7.71 0.00 -17.61
N VAL A 553 7.63 -0.52 -16.43
CA VAL A 553 7.24 0.19 -15.19
C VAL A 553 8.19 -0.12 -13.99
N THR A 554 8.50 0.82 -12.89
CA THR A 554 9.45 0.67 -11.71
C THR A 554 8.83 0.95 -10.35
N GLY A 555 9.01 0.07 -9.35
CA GLY A 555 8.66 0.27 -7.92
C GLY A 555 8.19 -0.97 -7.21
N THR A 556 8.02 -0.86 -5.91
CA THR A 556 7.51 -1.94 -5.06
C THR A 556 6.05 -2.26 -5.33
N SER A 557 5.28 -1.34 -5.91
CA SER A 557 3.90 -1.57 -6.37
C SER A 557 3.76 -2.70 -7.38
N PHE A 558 4.82 -3.02 -8.12
CA PHE A 558 4.80 -4.13 -9.08
C PHE A 558 5.63 -5.33 -8.64
N ALA A 559 6.36 -5.20 -7.55
CA ALA A 559 6.87 -6.34 -6.82
C ALA A 559 5.74 -7.08 -6.08
N ALA A 560 4.84 -6.34 -5.43
CA ALA A 560 3.70 -6.89 -4.69
C ALA A 560 2.80 -7.83 -5.52
N PRO A 561 2.37 -7.50 -6.76
CA PRO A 561 1.50 -8.38 -7.54
C PRO A 561 2.15 -9.71 -7.95
N PHE A 562 3.49 -9.82 -8.03
CA PHE A 562 4.14 -11.13 -8.19
C PHE A 562 3.88 -12.03 -6.99
N VAL A 563 3.93 -11.46 -5.80
CA VAL A 563 3.66 -12.19 -4.55
C VAL A 563 2.19 -12.49 -4.41
N THR A 564 1.31 -11.56 -4.79
CA THR A 564 -0.15 -11.76 -4.79
C THR A 564 -0.57 -12.90 -5.70
N GLY A 565 -0.06 -12.92 -6.94
CA GLY A 565 -0.30 -14.03 -7.85
C GLY A 565 0.28 -15.34 -7.35
N SER A 566 1.50 -15.31 -6.77
CA SER A 566 2.14 -16.50 -6.18
C SER A 566 1.34 -17.06 -4.99
N ALA A 567 0.77 -16.18 -4.17
CA ALA A 567 -0.15 -16.54 -3.10
C ALA A 567 -1.41 -17.22 -3.66
N ALA A 568 -1.98 -16.70 -4.76
CA ALA A 568 -3.11 -17.33 -5.44
C ALA A 568 -2.77 -18.75 -5.92
N LEU A 569 -1.56 -18.98 -6.46
CA LEU A 569 -1.11 -20.32 -6.87
C LEU A 569 -0.93 -21.27 -5.66
N LEU A 570 -0.40 -20.78 -4.53
CA LEU A 570 -0.33 -21.56 -3.29
C LEU A 570 -1.71 -21.94 -2.77
N MET A 571 -2.66 -20.98 -2.80
CA MET A 571 -4.04 -21.21 -2.36
C MET A 571 -4.79 -22.16 -3.30
N GLU A 572 -4.55 -22.09 -4.63
CA GLU A 572 -5.05 -23.09 -5.57
C GLU A 572 -4.57 -24.49 -5.19
N TRP A 573 -3.25 -24.65 -5.01
CA TRP A 573 -2.67 -25.93 -4.62
C TRP A 573 -3.23 -26.44 -3.29
N GLY A 574 -3.30 -25.56 -2.29
CA GLY A 574 -3.75 -25.94 -0.96
C GLY A 574 -5.25 -26.16 -0.88
N ILE A 575 -6.00 -25.09 -1.12
CA ILE A 575 -7.44 -25.04 -0.85
C ILE A 575 -8.23 -25.72 -1.95
N VAL A 576 -8.04 -25.31 -3.21
CA VAL A 576 -8.85 -25.79 -4.34
C VAL A 576 -8.54 -27.24 -4.68
N ARG A 577 -7.24 -27.61 -4.70
CA ARG A 577 -6.81 -29.00 -4.95
C ARG A 577 -6.80 -29.87 -3.70
N GLY A 578 -7.16 -29.34 -2.54
CA GLY A 578 -7.36 -30.09 -1.30
C GLY A 578 -6.07 -30.57 -0.62
N ASN A 579 -4.88 -30.10 -1.02
CA ASN A 579 -3.62 -30.51 -0.37
C ASN A 579 -3.48 -29.89 1.03
N ASP A 580 -4.03 -28.69 1.24
CA ASP A 580 -4.01 -27.98 2.52
C ASP A 580 -5.17 -26.95 2.57
N PRO A 581 -6.37 -27.35 3.03
CA PRO A 581 -7.56 -26.49 3.06
C PRO A 581 -7.43 -25.23 3.91
N TYR A 582 -6.39 -25.16 4.75
CA TYR A 582 -6.09 -24.02 5.64
C TYR A 582 -4.91 -23.17 5.16
N LEU A 583 -4.52 -23.29 3.89
CA LEU A 583 -3.40 -22.52 3.32
C LEU A 583 -3.88 -21.13 2.89
N TYR A 584 -4.02 -20.22 3.86
CA TYR A 584 -4.35 -18.80 3.70
C TYR A 584 -3.70 -17.96 4.80
N GLY A 585 -3.78 -16.63 4.71
CA GLY A 585 -3.28 -15.68 5.71
C GLY A 585 -1.80 -15.89 6.02
N GLU A 586 -1.46 -15.89 7.31
CA GLU A 586 -0.07 -16.03 7.77
C GLU A 586 0.57 -17.38 7.37
N LYS A 587 -0.24 -18.41 7.11
CA LYS A 587 0.30 -19.68 6.63
C LYS A 587 0.86 -19.56 5.22
N VAL A 588 0.21 -18.85 4.31
CA VAL A 588 0.78 -18.51 2.99
C VAL A 588 2.07 -17.70 3.15
N LYS A 589 2.05 -16.69 4.03
CA LYS A 589 3.23 -15.88 4.36
C LYS A 589 4.40 -16.74 4.85
N ALA A 590 4.14 -17.71 5.73
CA ALA A 590 5.16 -18.63 6.23
C ALA A 590 5.76 -19.51 5.10
N TYR A 591 4.91 -19.97 4.17
CA TYR A 591 5.35 -20.76 3.02
C TYR A 591 6.20 -19.92 2.05
N LEU A 592 5.80 -18.69 1.78
CA LEU A 592 6.56 -17.75 0.94
C LEU A 592 7.93 -17.42 1.56
N ARG A 593 7.98 -17.10 2.86
CA ARG A 593 9.23 -16.89 3.60
C ARG A 593 10.15 -18.10 3.55
N ARG A 594 9.61 -19.31 3.78
CA ARG A 594 10.36 -20.56 3.71
C ARG A 594 10.95 -20.83 2.34
N GLY A 595 10.24 -20.48 1.27
CA GLY A 595 10.66 -20.68 -0.11
C GLY A 595 11.59 -19.61 -0.64
N ALA A 596 11.72 -18.49 0.06
CA ALA A 596 12.57 -17.38 -0.37
C ALA A 596 14.05 -17.82 -0.51
N ARG A 597 14.73 -17.25 -1.52
CA ARG A 597 16.14 -17.55 -1.81
C ARG A 597 17.03 -16.36 -1.48
N PRO A 598 18.27 -16.61 -1.04
CA PRO A 598 19.25 -15.56 -0.83
C PRO A 598 19.50 -14.73 -2.10
N LEU A 599 19.41 -13.40 -1.99
CA LEU A 599 19.80 -12.50 -3.06
C LEU A 599 21.34 -12.41 -3.11
N PRO A 600 21.99 -12.53 -4.28
CA PRO A 600 23.44 -12.41 -4.37
C PRO A 600 24.01 -11.17 -3.68
N GLY A 601 25.14 -11.29 -3.01
CA GLY A 601 25.79 -10.19 -2.30
C GLY A 601 25.24 -9.87 -0.90
N LYS A 602 24.26 -10.64 -0.39
CA LYS A 602 23.76 -10.55 0.99
C LYS A 602 24.16 -11.78 1.78
N ALA A 603 24.75 -11.57 2.96
CA ALA A 603 25.28 -12.65 3.78
C ALA A 603 24.30 -13.13 4.86
N GLU A 604 23.41 -12.25 5.34
CA GLU A 604 22.54 -12.51 6.49
C GLU A 604 21.06 -12.44 6.11
N TYR A 605 20.25 -13.33 6.67
CA TYR A 605 18.81 -13.42 6.48
C TYR A 605 18.12 -13.85 7.79
N PRO A 606 16.93 -13.31 8.12
CA PRO A 606 16.29 -12.19 7.41
C PRO A 606 17.07 -10.87 7.60
N ASN A 607 16.86 -9.90 6.69
CA ASN A 607 17.44 -8.56 6.79
C ASN A 607 16.46 -7.44 6.45
N ASP A 608 16.83 -6.20 6.73
CA ASP A 608 16.01 -5.00 6.57
C ASP A 608 15.69 -4.63 5.11
N GLN A 609 16.36 -5.21 4.11
CA GLN A 609 16.22 -4.86 2.69
C GLN A 609 15.32 -5.83 1.92
N VAL A 610 15.53 -7.13 2.12
CA VAL A 610 14.88 -8.19 1.34
C VAL A 610 14.23 -9.25 2.22
N GLY A 611 14.14 -9.02 3.52
CA GLY A 611 13.57 -9.96 4.49
C GLY A 611 14.23 -11.33 4.41
N TYR A 612 13.43 -12.37 4.16
CA TYR A 612 13.89 -13.76 4.05
C TYR A 612 14.57 -14.09 2.70
N GLY A 613 14.64 -13.13 1.77
CA GLY A 613 15.25 -13.28 0.45
C GLY A 613 14.30 -12.91 -0.69
N TYR A 614 14.63 -13.30 -1.93
CA TYR A 614 13.77 -13.08 -3.07
C TYR A 614 12.78 -14.22 -3.30
N LEU A 615 11.61 -13.89 -3.83
CA LEU A 615 10.53 -14.83 -4.16
C LEU A 615 11.01 -15.99 -5.03
N CYS A 616 10.80 -17.22 -4.57
CA CYS A 616 10.92 -18.43 -5.37
C CYS A 616 9.76 -19.38 -5.04
N LEU A 617 8.70 -19.30 -5.83
CA LEU A 617 7.45 -20.01 -5.56
C LEU A 617 7.62 -21.53 -5.52
N ALA A 618 8.42 -22.11 -6.41
CA ALA A 618 8.66 -23.56 -6.44
C ALA A 618 9.24 -24.10 -5.13
N GLN A 619 10.04 -23.31 -4.42
CA GLN A 619 10.59 -23.69 -3.10
C GLN A 619 9.61 -23.47 -1.95
N SER A 620 8.52 -22.72 -2.19
CA SER A 620 7.51 -22.43 -1.17
C SER A 620 6.61 -23.65 -0.88
N PHE A 621 6.49 -24.58 -1.81
CA PHE A 621 5.70 -25.79 -1.59
C PHE A 621 6.37 -26.75 -0.59
N PRO A 622 5.59 -27.50 0.21
CA PRO A 622 6.14 -28.53 1.09
C PRO A 622 6.94 -29.56 0.30
N LYS A 623 8.10 -29.93 0.81
CA LYS A 623 8.80 -31.13 0.32
C LYS A 623 7.98 -32.36 0.75
N LYS A 624 7.60 -33.20 -0.20
CA LYS A 624 7.00 -34.49 0.08
C LYS A 624 8.00 -35.41 0.75
#